data_2f26bd4e70e5cffe3505159dffc223a7
#
_entry.id   2f26bd4e70e5cffe3505159dffc223a7
#
_cell.length_a   1.000
_cell.length_b   1.000
_cell.length_c   1.000
_cell.angle_alpha   90.00
_cell.angle_beta   90.00
_cell.angle_gamma   90.00
#
_symmetry.space_group_name_H-M   'P 1'
#
loop_
_entity.id
_entity.type
_entity.pdbx_description
1 polymer ?
#
loop_
_entity_poly.entity_id
_entity_poly.type
_entity_poly.pdbx_seq_one_letter_code
_entity_poly.pdbx_strand_id
1 'polypeptide(L)'
;ITGTYLRLSRLLIAIVTYFLTPTFLLLMEYPQWIPKGFEFIAVRDTVYIPLIWQLLLLELAIDGLKLAAVNTPNMLSTPLSVMAALVLGEFSVKSGWFNSEVMLYMAFVAVANYTQNSLELGYALKFMRIINLVLTAIFGVWGYVGGIVILAVSLLFNRTVSSRSYLYPLVPFHGKQLGHQLFRTRLPAARK
;
A
#
# COMPACT_ATOMS: atom_id res chain seq x y z
N ILE A 1 13.56 -19.88 10.76
CA ILE A 1 12.38 -19.18 11.33
C ILE A 1 12.35 -17.74 10.81
N THR A 2 13.40 -16.93 11.00
CA THR A 2 13.44 -15.51 10.62
C THR A 2 13.13 -15.25 9.13
N GLY A 3 13.67 -16.06 8.20
CA GLY A 3 13.42 -15.86 6.77
C GLY A 3 11.97 -16.13 6.34
N THR A 4 11.30 -17.05 7.00
CA THR A 4 9.87 -17.34 6.78
C THR A 4 9.02 -16.20 7.31
N TYR A 5 9.31 -15.74 8.52
CA TYR A 5 8.62 -14.61 9.13
C TYR A 5 8.69 -13.36 8.26
N LEU A 6 9.88 -12.98 7.78
CA LEU A 6 10.08 -11.82 6.94
C LEU A 6 9.30 -11.90 5.61
N ARG A 7 9.21 -13.11 5.00
CA ARG A 7 8.43 -13.29 3.77
C ARG A 7 6.93 -13.11 4.00
N LEU A 8 6.42 -13.74 5.06
CA LEU A 8 5.00 -13.62 5.44
C LEU A 8 4.65 -12.18 5.81
N SER A 9 5.49 -11.51 6.60
CA SER A 9 5.28 -10.12 6.98
C SER A 9 5.22 -9.20 5.76
N ARG A 10 6.13 -9.35 4.79
CA ARG A 10 6.13 -8.54 3.56
C ARG A 10 4.87 -8.77 2.72
N LEU A 11 4.44 -10.03 2.58
CA LEU A 11 3.23 -10.35 1.84
C LEU A 11 1.99 -9.74 2.53
N LEU A 12 1.91 -9.88 3.85
CA LEU A 12 0.81 -9.31 4.63
C LEU A 12 0.80 -7.78 4.51
N ILE A 13 1.96 -7.14 4.65
CA ILE A 13 2.10 -5.69 4.49
C ILE A 13 1.68 -5.24 3.09
N ALA A 14 2.08 -5.98 2.03
CA ALA A 14 1.69 -5.66 0.66
C ALA A 14 0.16 -5.71 0.48
N ILE A 15 -0.48 -6.76 1.01
CA ILE A 15 -1.94 -6.91 0.98
C ILE A 15 -2.61 -5.76 1.74
N VAL A 16 -2.21 -5.53 2.99
CA VAL A 16 -2.77 -4.45 3.83
C VAL A 16 -2.60 -3.10 3.15
N THR A 17 -1.42 -2.81 2.62
CA THR A 17 -1.12 -1.54 1.95
C THR A 17 -1.99 -1.33 0.70
N TYR A 18 -2.27 -2.39 -0.07
CA TYR A 18 -3.14 -2.29 -1.24
C TYR A 18 -4.59 -1.99 -0.85
N PHE A 19 -5.12 -2.68 0.15
CA PHE A 19 -6.52 -2.55 0.54
C PHE A 19 -6.81 -1.34 1.44
N LEU A 20 -5.84 -0.84 2.21
CA LEU A 20 -6.06 0.11 3.29
C LEU A 20 -6.77 1.39 2.83
N THR A 21 -6.22 2.09 1.83
CA THR A 21 -6.77 3.39 1.40
C THR A 21 -8.07 3.27 0.62
N PRO A 22 -8.28 2.31 -0.33
CA PRO A 22 -9.56 2.17 -0.98
C PRO A 22 -10.67 1.69 -0.03
N THR A 23 -10.35 0.80 0.91
CA THR A 23 -11.31 0.35 1.94
C THR A 23 -11.68 1.49 2.88
N PHE A 24 -10.70 2.30 3.29
CA PHE A 24 -10.96 3.48 4.09
C PHE A 24 -11.89 4.46 3.38
N LEU A 25 -11.63 4.76 2.10
CA LEU A 25 -12.51 5.61 1.30
C LEU A 25 -13.93 5.05 1.23
N LEU A 26 -14.06 3.73 0.97
CA LEU A 26 -15.35 3.06 0.89
C LEU A 26 -16.12 3.10 2.22
N LEU A 27 -15.45 2.91 3.35
CA LEU A 27 -16.07 2.99 4.67
C LEU A 27 -16.54 4.41 5.01
N MET A 28 -15.86 5.44 4.51
CA MET A 28 -16.31 6.82 4.68
C MET A 28 -17.54 7.14 3.79
N GLU A 29 -17.64 6.52 2.63
CA GLU A 29 -18.80 6.66 1.75
C GLU A 29 -20.02 5.88 2.28
N TYR A 30 -19.78 4.76 2.98
CA TYR A 30 -20.82 3.91 3.60
C TYR A 30 -20.58 3.73 5.11
N PRO A 31 -20.79 4.75 5.95
CA PRO A 31 -20.49 4.69 7.39
C PRO A 31 -21.26 3.61 8.15
N GLN A 32 -22.40 3.18 7.62
CA GLN A 32 -23.20 2.09 8.19
C GLN A 32 -22.51 0.72 8.21
N TRP A 33 -21.44 0.56 7.44
CA TRP A 33 -20.66 -0.68 7.40
C TRP A 33 -19.58 -0.75 8.47
N ILE A 34 -19.36 0.36 9.18
CA ILE A 34 -18.38 0.40 10.27
C ILE A 34 -18.98 -0.35 11.47
N PRO A 35 -18.36 -1.47 11.92
CA PRO A 35 -18.84 -2.21 13.07
C PRO A 35 -18.77 -1.35 14.34
N LYS A 36 -19.74 -1.56 15.26
CA LYS A 36 -19.71 -0.94 16.59
C LYS A 36 -18.40 -1.29 17.29
N GLY A 37 -17.66 -0.28 17.75
CA GLY A 37 -16.34 -0.42 18.35
C GLY A 37 -15.17 -0.05 17.44
N PHE A 38 -15.41 0.12 16.11
CA PHE A 38 -14.42 0.60 15.16
C PHE A 38 -14.68 2.05 14.69
N GLU A 39 -15.49 2.79 15.44
CA GLU A 39 -15.84 4.18 15.14
C GLU A 39 -14.64 5.12 15.11
N PHE A 40 -13.52 4.73 15.72
CA PHE A 40 -12.26 5.48 15.68
C PHE A 40 -11.61 5.53 14.30
N ILE A 41 -12.03 4.67 13.35
CA ILE A 41 -11.56 4.67 11.95
C ILE A 41 -12.18 5.85 11.18
N ALA A 42 -13.39 6.27 11.58
CA ALA A 42 -14.13 7.32 10.92
C ALA A 42 -13.44 8.67 11.09
N VAL A 43 -13.47 9.46 10.02
CA VAL A 43 -13.03 10.85 10.05
C VAL A 43 -13.93 11.65 10.99
N ARG A 44 -13.33 12.38 11.94
CA ARG A 44 -14.05 13.15 12.95
C ARG A 44 -14.31 14.58 12.53
N ASP A 45 -13.34 15.16 11.82
CA ASP A 45 -13.37 16.57 11.46
C ASP A 45 -13.80 16.75 10.00
N THR A 46 -14.69 17.72 9.76
CA THR A 46 -15.05 18.13 8.42
C THR A 46 -13.99 19.06 7.87
N VAL A 47 -13.37 18.68 6.77
CA VAL A 47 -12.31 19.44 6.10
C VAL A 47 -12.81 19.93 4.74
N TYR A 48 -12.20 21.02 4.23
CA TYR A 48 -12.59 21.63 2.96
C TYR A 48 -12.33 20.73 1.74
N ILE A 49 -11.30 19.90 1.79
CA ILE A 49 -10.90 19.06 0.67
C ILE A 49 -11.60 17.71 0.74
N PRO A 50 -12.29 17.25 -0.31
CA PRO A 50 -12.86 15.91 -0.39
C PRO A 50 -11.81 14.82 -0.13
N LEU A 51 -12.22 13.74 0.53
CA LEU A 51 -11.33 12.67 1.01
C LEU A 51 -10.47 12.07 -0.10
N ILE A 52 -11.05 11.86 -1.29
CA ILE A 52 -10.31 11.32 -2.44
C ILE A 52 -9.13 12.22 -2.84
N TRP A 53 -9.33 13.53 -2.86
CA TRP A 53 -8.26 14.46 -3.21
C TRP A 53 -7.18 14.52 -2.14
N GLN A 54 -7.55 14.41 -0.85
CA GLN A 54 -6.57 14.31 0.23
C GLN A 54 -5.65 13.10 0.02
N LEU A 55 -6.23 11.91 -0.25
CA LEU A 55 -5.48 10.69 -0.48
C LEU A 55 -4.56 10.80 -1.71
N LEU A 56 -5.06 11.32 -2.83
CA LEU A 56 -4.27 11.47 -4.05
C LEU A 56 -3.15 12.50 -3.91
N LEU A 57 -3.41 13.64 -3.26
CA LEU A 57 -2.40 14.66 -3.01
C LEU A 57 -1.29 14.13 -2.10
N LEU A 58 -1.64 13.36 -1.07
CA LEU A 58 -0.65 12.75 -0.19
C LEU A 58 0.19 11.67 -0.90
N GLU A 59 -0.41 10.87 -1.80
CA GLU A 59 0.34 9.95 -2.65
C GLU A 59 1.39 10.69 -3.48
N LEU A 60 1.00 11.81 -4.10
CA LEU A 60 1.92 12.64 -4.88
C LEU A 60 3.00 13.30 -4.01
N ALA A 61 2.61 13.80 -2.83
CA ALA A 61 3.54 14.42 -1.89
C ALA A 61 4.59 13.44 -1.38
N ILE A 62 4.19 12.19 -1.06
CA ILE A 62 5.10 11.12 -0.65
C ILE A 62 6.10 10.78 -1.76
N ASP A 63 5.65 10.73 -3.02
CA ASP A 63 6.56 10.52 -4.16
C ASP A 63 7.51 11.69 -4.34
N GLY A 64 7.01 12.92 -4.22
CA GLY A 64 7.85 14.10 -4.25
C GLY A 64 8.94 14.07 -3.18
N LEU A 65 8.61 13.66 -1.97
CA LEU A 65 9.58 13.46 -0.89
C LEU A 65 10.61 12.38 -1.19
N LYS A 66 10.18 11.25 -1.78
CA LYS A 66 11.10 10.19 -2.20
C LYS A 66 12.08 10.67 -3.26
N LEU A 67 11.58 11.38 -4.27
CA LEU A 67 12.42 11.95 -5.33
C LEU A 67 13.37 13.01 -4.79
N ALA A 68 12.89 13.88 -3.90
CA ALA A 68 13.72 14.87 -3.23
C ALA A 68 14.83 14.20 -2.39
N ALA A 69 14.52 13.15 -1.65
CA ALA A 69 15.48 12.43 -0.82
C ALA A 69 16.58 11.76 -1.66
N VAL A 70 16.27 11.24 -2.85
CA VAL A 70 17.27 10.64 -3.76
C VAL A 70 18.20 11.71 -4.36
N ASN A 71 17.67 12.88 -4.66
CA ASN A 71 18.40 13.96 -5.32
C ASN A 71 19.12 14.91 -4.35
N THR A 72 18.88 14.77 -3.04
CA THR A 72 19.43 15.67 -2.04
C THR A 72 20.77 15.13 -1.47
N PRO A 73 21.82 15.95 -1.37
CA PRO A 73 23.05 15.58 -0.67
C PRO A 73 22.76 15.18 0.78
N ASN A 74 23.53 14.22 1.30
CA ASN A 74 23.35 13.66 2.66
C ASN A 74 23.28 14.74 3.77
N MET A 75 23.99 15.83 3.60
CA MET A 75 23.99 16.94 4.58
C MET A 75 22.61 17.65 4.71
N LEU A 76 21.80 17.65 3.65
CA LEU A 76 20.49 18.30 3.61
C LEU A 76 19.32 17.34 3.81
N SER A 77 19.55 16.03 3.84
CA SER A 77 18.50 15.01 3.97
C SER A 77 17.75 15.11 5.31
N THR A 78 18.47 15.37 6.42
CA THR A 78 17.86 15.53 7.74
C THR A 78 16.99 16.78 7.83
N PRO A 79 17.47 18.00 7.46
CA PRO A 79 16.62 19.19 7.42
C PRO A 79 15.39 19.03 6.52
N LEU A 80 15.53 18.40 5.34
CA LEU A 80 14.42 18.14 4.43
C LEU A 80 13.37 17.23 5.08
N SER A 81 13.79 16.18 5.77
CA SER A 81 12.88 15.26 6.46
C SER A 81 12.11 15.95 7.59
N VAL A 82 12.77 16.81 8.35
CA VAL A 82 12.13 17.60 9.43
C VAL A 82 11.12 18.59 8.84
N MET A 83 11.49 19.33 7.79
CA MET A 83 10.58 20.25 7.10
C MET A 83 9.37 19.52 6.52
N ALA A 84 9.58 18.36 5.90
CA ALA A 84 8.50 17.54 5.37
C ALA A 84 7.55 17.07 6.48
N ALA A 85 8.08 16.60 7.61
CA ALA A 85 7.29 16.16 8.75
C ALA A 85 6.44 17.32 9.35
N LEU A 86 7.00 18.51 9.45
CA LEU A 86 6.28 19.69 9.95
C LEU A 86 5.23 20.19 8.96
N VAL A 87 5.61 20.35 7.69
CA VAL A 87 4.71 20.93 6.67
C VAL A 87 3.58 19.98 6.33
N LEU A 88 3.89 18.73 5.97
CA LEU A 88 2.88 17.75 5.61
C LEU A 88 2.13 17.16 6.82
N GLY A 89 2.81 17.01 7.95
CA GLY A 89 2.19 16.45 9.15
C GLY A 89 1.38 17.48 9.91
N GLU A 90 2.06 18.39 10.58
CA GLU A 90 1.43 19.27 11.57
C GLU A 90 0.67 20.45 10.95
N PHE A 91 1.31 21.19 10.03
CA PHE A 91 0.67 22.37 9.44
C PHE A 91 -0.51 22.05 8.54
N SER A 92 -0.44 20.95 7.78
CA SER A 92 -1.52 20.55 6.88
C SER A 92 -2.80 20.18 7.62
N VAL A 93 -2.67 19.54 8.78
CA VAL A 93 -3.81 19.21 9.65
C VAL A 93 -4.32 20.46 10.37
N LYS A 94 -3.42 21.28 10.95
CA LYS A 94 -3.80 22.52 11.63
C LYS A 94 -4.47 23.55 10.71
N SER A 95 -4.09 23.58 9.43
CA SER A 95 -4.71 24.46 8.44
C SER A 95 -6.08 23.96 7.95
N GLY A 96 -6.50 22.78 8.35
CA GLY A 96 -7.77 22.18 7.92
C GLY A 96 -7.77 21.68 6.47
N TRP A 97 -6.60 21.37 5.91
CA TRP A 97 -6.48 20.80 4.55
C TRP A 97 -6.63 19.30 4.56
N PHE A 98 -6.07 18.63 5.57
CA PHE A 98 -6.09 17.16 5.69
C PHE A 98 -6.63 16.73 7.04
N ASN A 99 -7.35 15.62 7.03
CA ASN A 99 -7.77 14.97 8.26
C ASN A 99 -6.60 14.22 8.92
N SER A 100 -6.56 14.20 10.22
CA SER A 100 -5.53 13.48 10.99
C SER A 100 -5.53 11.98 10.71
N GLU A 101 -6.70 11.38 10.52
CA GLU A 101 -6.88 9.96 10.20
C GLU A 101 -6.30 9.64 8.81
N VAL A 102 -6.56 10.50 7.81
CA VAL A 102 -5.98 10.35 6.46
C VAL A 102 -4.46 10.39 6.52
N MET A 103 -3.90 11.35 7.27
CA MET A 103 -2.45 11.46 7.47
C MET A 103 -1.86 10.20 8.10
N LEU A 104 -2.52 9.64 9.13
CA LEU A 104 -2.10 8.42 9.79
C LEU A 104 -2.06 7.22 8.83
N TYR A 105 -3.13 7.00 8.05
CA TYR A 105 -3.19 5.89 7.10
C TYR A 105 -2.17 6.05 5.98
N MET A 106 -1.99 7.26 5.48
CA MET A 106 -1.00 7.52 4.43
C MET A 106 0.44 7.40 4.92
N ALA A 107 0.71 7.80 6.18
CA ALA A 107 2.01 7.56 6.81
C ALA A 107 2.32 6.06 6.93
N PHE A 108 1.34 5.25 7.36
CA PHE A 108 1.49 3.79 7.38
C PHE A 108 1.79 3.22 5.98
N VAL A 109 1.04 3.64 4.98
CA VAL A 109 1.23 3.22 3.58
C VAL A 109 2.63 3.61 3.07
N ALA A 110 3.08 4.83 3.39
CA ALA A 110 4.42 5.31 3.00
C ALA A 110 5.53 4.43 3.59
N VAL A 111 5.47 4.16 4.90
CA VAL A 111 6.44 3.29 5.59
C VAL A 111 6.37 1.86 5.05
N ALA A 112 5.18 1.33 4.84
CA ALA A 112 4.96 -0.02 4.32
C ALA A 112 5.57 -0.23 2.93
N ASN A 113 5.56 0.79 2.08
CA ASN A 113 6.19 0.72 0.76
C ASN A 113 7.70 0.48 0.82
N TYR A 114 8.40 0.93 1.88
CA TYR A 114 9.84 0.68 2.06
C TYR A 114 10.16 -0.76 2.50
N THR A 115 9.16 -1.53 2.93
CA THR A 115 9.37 -2.93 3.34
C THR A 115 9.45 -3.89 2.16
N GLN A 116 9.08 -3.46 0.96
CA GLN A 116 9.08 -4.28 -0.25
C GLN A 116 10.50 -4.57 -0.73
N ASN A 117 10.72 -5.80 -1.25
CA ASN A 117 12.03 -6.25 -1.70
C ASN A 117 12.55 -5.55 -2.96
N SER A 118 11.63 -5.17 -3.85
CA SER A 118 11.95 -4.46 -5.07
C SER A 118 11.16 -3.16 -5.16
N LEU A 119 11.83 -2.13 -5.64
CA LEU A 119 11.20 -0.85 -5.92
C LEU A 119 10.08 -1.00 -6.95
N GLU A 120 10.30 -1.83 -7.97
CA GLU A 120 9.33 -2.12 -9.03
C GLU A 120 8.01 -2.68 -8.49
N LEU A 121 8.10 -3.67 -7.59
CA LEU A 121 6.90 -4.23 -6.92
C LEU A 121 6.18 -3.17 -6.08
N GLY A 122 6.93 -2.35 -5.36
CA GLY A 122 6.36 -1.25 -4.58
C GLY A 122 5.60 -0.25 -5.44
N TYR A 123 6.16 0.15 -6.58
CA TYR A 123 5.49 1.06 -7.52
C TYR A 123 4.31 0.40 -8.24
N ALA A 124 4.42 -0.88 -8.62
CA ALA A 124 3.30 -1.61 -9.22
C ALA A 124 2.10 -1.71 -8.28
N LEU A 125 2.32 -2.07 -7.01
CA LEU A 125 1.27 -2.10 -5.99
C LEU A 125 0.66 -0.72 -5.74
N LYS A 126 1.49 0.32 -5.70
CA LYS A 126 1.05 1.70 -5.57
C LYS A 126 0.15 2.09 -6.74
N PHE A 127 0.59 1.85 -7.97
CA PHE A 127 -0.18 2.19 -9.16
C PHE A 127 -1.55 1.49 -9.19
N MET A 128 -1.57 0.19 -8.88
CA MET A 128 -2.81 -0.57 -8.78
C MET A 128 -3.73 -0.06 -7.66
N ARG A 129 -3.15 0.37 -6.53
CA ARG A 129 -3.91 0.98 -5.44
C ARG A 129 -4.54 2.31 -5.86
N ILE A 130 -3.81 3.18 -6.56
CA ILE A 130 -4.34 4.46 -7.08
C ILE A 130 -5.49 4.20 -8.06
N ILE A 131 -5.36 3.23 -8.96
CA ILE A 131 -6.44 2.83 -9.87
C ILE A 131 -7.67 2.39 -9.07
N ASN A 132 -7.49 1.51 -8.09
CA ASN A 132 -8.59 1.04 -7.25
C ASN A 132 -9.24 2.19 -6.47
N LEU A 133 -8.43 3.11 -5.93
CA LEU A 133 -8.91 4.29 -5.22
C LEU A 133 -9.78 5.19 -6.11
N VAL A 134 -9.34 5.48 -7.33
CA VAL A 134 -10.10 6.28 -8.29
C VAL A 134 -11.39 5.58 -8.72
N LEU A 135 -11.33 4.28 -9.00
CA LEU A 135 -12.51 3.50 -9.34
C LEU A 135 -13.52 3.46 -8.18
N THR A 136 -13.04 3.31 -6.96
CA THR A 136 -13.90 3.35 -5.76
C THR A 136 -14.57 4.70 -5.60
N ALA A 137 -13.84 5.81 -5.83
CA ALA A 137 -14.41 7.15 -5.74
C ALA A 137 -15.50 7.44 -6.79
N ILE A 138 -15.40 6.82 -7.98
CA ILE A 138 -16.37 7.06 -9.09
C ILE A 138 -17.56 6.10 -8.99
N PHE A 139 -17.32 4.84 -8.72
CA PHE A 139 -18.32 3.76 -8.79
C PHE A 139 -18.68 3.14 -7.43
N GLY A 140 -18.14 3.67 -6.33
CA GLY A 140 -18.35 3.14 -4.97
C GLY A 140 -17.94 1.68 -4.86
N VAL A 141 -18.82 0.84 -4.32
CA VAL A 141 -18.59 -0.61 -4.11
C VAL A 141 -18.21 -1.34 -5.41
N TRP A 142 -18.86 -1.03 -6.51
CA TRP A 142 -18.58 -1.67 -7.81
C TRP A 142 -17.18 -1.29 -8.33
N GLY A 143 -16.76 -0.06 -8.09
CA GLY A 143 -15.40 0.40 -8.40
C GLY A 143 -14.35 -0.33 -7.57
N TYR A 144 -14.61 -0.53 -6.29
CA TYR A 144 -13.74 -1.28 -5.40
C TYR A 144 -13.54 -2.73 -5.86
N VAL A 145 -14.64 -3.43 -6.16
CA VAL A 145 -14.59 -4.80 -6.71
C VAL A 145 -13.88 -4.82 -8.06
N GLY A 146 -14.20 -3.86 -8.93
CA GLY A 146 -13.53 -3.70 -10.23
C GLY A 146 -12.01 -3.54 -10.12
N GLY A 147 -11.54 -2.73 -9.18
CA GLY A 147 -10.12 -2.55 -8.91
C GLY A 147 -9.43 -3.85 -8.45
N ILE A 148 -10.10 -4.65 -7.62
CA ILE A 148 -9.59 -5.98 -7.20
C ILE A 148 -9.50 -6.92 -8.41
N VAL A 149 -10.51 -6.93 -9.28
CA VAL A 149 -10.51 -7.75 -10.50
C VAL A 149 -9.37 -7.32 -11.43
N ILE A 150 -9.16 -6.03 -11.62
CA ILE A 150 -8.04 -5.51 -12.44
C ILE A 150 -6.69 -5.97 -11.86
N LEU A 151 -6.50 -5.89 -10.55
CA LEU A 151 -5.29 -6.41 -9.91
C LEU A 151 -5.12 -7.91 -10.16
N ALA A 152 -6.17 -8.70 -9.95
CA ALA A 152 -6.13 -10.15 -10.16
C ALA A 152 -5.79 -10.51 -11.62
N VAL A 153 -6.44 -9.85 -12.58
CA VAL A 153 -6.18 -10.03 -14.01
C VAL A 153 -4.74 -9.64 -14.35
N SER A 154 -4.27 -8.49 -13.86
CA SER A 154 -2.88 -8.05 -14.06
C SER A 154 -1.86 -9.05 -13.54
N LEU A 155 -2.10 -9.65 -12.37
CA LEU A 155 -1.23 -10.66 -11.79
C LEU A 155 -1.27 -11.99 -12.57
N LEU A 156 -2.42 -12.36 -13.13
CA LEU A 156 -2.58 -13.59 -13.92
C LEU A 156 -1.94 -13.49 -15.30
N PHE A 157 -2.12 -12.35 -15.97
CA PHE A 157 -1.64 -12.15 -17.34
C PHE A 157 -0.18 -11.70 -17.40
N ASN A 158 0.38 -11.19 -16.32
CA ASN A 158 1.77 -10.76 -16.28
C ASN A 158 2.70 -11.99 -16.24
N ARG A 159 3.49 -12.16 -17.30
CA ARG A 159 4.46 -13.26 -17.43
C ARG A 159 5.83 -12.78 -16.99
N THR A 160 6.46 -13.56 -16.13
CA THR A 160 7.87 -13.35 -15.76
C THR A 160 8.78 -13.62 -16.96
N VAL A 161 9.99 -13.06 -16.96
CA VAL A 161 11.03 -13.30 -18.00
C VAL A 161 11.27 -14.79 -18.26
N SER A 162 11.01 -15.66 -17.28
CA SER A 162 11.09 -17.12 -17.41
C SER A 162 9.84 -17.78 -18.00
N SER A 163 8.95 -17.04 -18.66
CA SER A 163 7.68 -17.50 -19.26
C SER A 163 6.69 -18.16 -18.26
N ARG A 164 6.91 -18.02 -16.96
CA ARG A 164 6.01 -18.50 -15.92
C ARG A 164 5.08 -17.38 -15.46
N SER A 165 3.84 -17.72 -15.07
CA SER A 165 2.93 -16.77 -14.44
C SER A 165 3.57 -16.16 -13.20
N TYR A 166 3.35 -14.85 -12.96
CA TYR A 166 3.84 -14.17 -11.75
C TYR A 166 3.29 -14.81 -10.47
N LEU A 167 2.10 -15.42 -10.55
CA LEU A 167 1.45 -16.15 -9.46
C LEU A 167 1.92 -17.62 -9.31
N TYR A 168 2.91 -18.07 -10.10
CA TYR A 168 3.45 -19.41 -9.86
C TYR A 168 4.08 -19.51 -8.47
N PRO A 169 3.79 -20.54 -7.64
CA PRO A 169 3.08 -21.79 -7.87
C PRO A 169 1.60 -21.77 -7.45
N LEU A 170 0.96 -20.60 -7.33
CA LEU A 170 -0.46 -20.50 -7.00
C LEU A 170 -1.34 -20.88 -8.21
N VAL A 171 -0.89 -20.49 -9.42
CA VAL A 171 -1.55 -20.83 -10.70
C VAL A 171 -0.51 -21.30 -11.70
N PRO A 172 -0.50 -22.60 -12.09
CA PRO A 172 -1.29 -23.71 -11.55
C PRO A 172 -0.91 -24.08 -10.11
N PHE A 173 -1.88 -24.56 -9.34
CA PHE A 173 -1.70 -24.81 -7.91
C PHE A 173 -0.74 -25.97 -7.64
N HIS A 174 0.43 -25.66 -7.10
CA HIS A 174 1.44 -26.64 -6.67
C HIS A 174 1.73 -26.45 -5.18
N GLY A 175 0.91 -27.09 -4.32
CA GLY A 175 0.95 -26.89 -2.85
C GLY A 175 2.33 -27.14 -2.22
N LYS A 176 3.10 -28.14 -2.70
CA LYS A 176 4.47 -28.40 -2.21
C LYS A 176 5.43 -27.24 -2.50
N GLN A 177 5.35 -26.64 -3.70
CA GLN A 177 6.21 -25.53 -4.08
C GLN A 177 5.78 -24.23 -3.40
N LEU A 178 4.49 -24.03 -3.21
CA LEU A 178 3.96 -22.93 -2.41
C LEU A 178 4.47 -23.00 -0.97
N GLY A 179 4.44 -24.18 -0.37
CA GLY A 179 5.03 -24.42 0.95
C GLY A 179 6.51 -24.06 1.00
N HIS A 180 7.31 -24.46 0.00
CA HIS A 180 8.73 -24.12 -0.06
C HIS A 180 9.00 -22.64 -0.30
N GLN A 181 8.11 -21.92 -0.98
CA GLN A 181 8.23 -20.45 -1.15
C GLN A 181 7.86 -19.70 0.12
N LEU A 182 6.81 -20.10 0.82
CA LEU A 182 6.36 -19.45 2.05
C LEU A 182 7.25 -19.85 3.24
N PHE A 183 7.57 -21.13 3.36
CA PHE A 183 8.36 -21.67 4.46
C PHE A 183 9.75 -22.06 3.95
N ARG A 184 10.78 -21.48 4.54
CA ARG A 184 12.17 -21.85 4.24
C ARG A 184 12.47 -23.22 4.83
N THR A 185 12.35 -24.27 4.02
CA THR A 185 12.79 -25.64 4.41
C THR A 185 14.30 -25.75 4.27
N ARG A 186 14.93 -26.58 5.13
CA ARG A 186 16.35 -26.91 4.99
C ARG A 186 16.55 -27.59 3.64
N LEU A 187 17.56 -27.15 2.89
CA LEU A 187 18.02 -27.90 1.72
C LEU A 187 18.44 -29.30 2.19
N PRO A 188 18.04 -30.39 1.51
CA PRO A 188 18.59 -31.68 1.81
C PRO A 188 20.10 -31.58 1.68
N ALA A 189 20.82 -32.01 2.74
CA ALA A 189 22.27 -32.06 2.69
C ALA A 189 22.69 -32.84 1.44
N ALA A 190 23.53 -32.22 0.61
CA ALA A 190 24.09 -32.93 -0.54
C ALA A 190 24.73 -34.22 -0.01
N ARG A 191 24.19 -35.36 -0.37
CA ARG A 191 24.86 -36.63 -0.12
C ARG A 191 26.22 -36.58 -0.81
N LYS A 192 27.28 -36.55 0.00
CA LYS A 192 28.66 -36.85 -0.44
C LYS A 192 28.73 -38.28 -0.91
#